data_76376bd69f67279419f7a4f5e24e17d6
#
_entry.id   76376bd69f67279419f7a4f5e24e17d6
#
_cell.length_a   1.000
_cell.length_b   1.000
_cell.length_c   1.000
_cell.angle_alpha   90.00
_cell.angle_beta   90.00
_cell.angle_gamma   90.00
#
_symmetry.space_group_name_H-M   'P 1'
#
loop_
_entity.id
_entity.type
_entity.pdbx_description
1 polymer ?
#
loop_
_entity_poly.entity_id
_entity_poly.type
_entity_poly.pdbx_seq_one_letter_code
_entity_poly.pdbx_strand_id
1 'polypeptide(L)'
;MSQMTKIFISQPMNGKTAEEIENERNYIISRLATHFPRAEIIDSFFKDTPHDAKPLWYLGESIKLMSEADVVFFCNGWQTARGCQIEHDCALEYGIDTMYEEDLIS
;
A
#
# COMPACT_ATOMS: atom_id res chain seq x y z
N MET A 1 9.62 -0.46 25.36
CA MET A 1 9.94 -1.24 24.15
C MET A 1 9.35 -0.56 22.94
N SER A 2 10.18 -0.20 21.99
CA SER A 2 9.65 0.41 20.77
C SER A 2 9.21 -0.69 19.82
N GLN A 3 7.99 -0.58 19.34
CA GLN A 3 7.47 -1.48 18.33
C GLN A 3 7.67 -0.85 16.96
N MET A 4 7.90 -1.69 15.96
CA MET A 4 8.01 -1.21 14.59
C MET A 4 6.63 -0.85 14.08
N THR A 5 6.52 0.29 13.44
CA THR A 5 5.29 0.71 12.79
C THR A 5 5.13 -0.11 11.50
N LYS A 6 3.99 -0.74 11.34
CA LYS A 6 3.70 -1.52 10.14
C LYS A 6 2.95 -0.66 9.13
N ILE A 7 3.52 -0.54 7.95
CA ILE A 7 2.96 0.30 6.88
C ILE A 7 2.51 -0.56 5.71
N PHE A 8 1.24 -0.42 5.33
CA PHE A 8 0.70 -1.01 4.11
C PHE A 8 0.70 0.06 3.03
N ILE A 9 1.23 -0.26 1.85
CA ILE A 9 1.28 0.67 0.73
C ILE A 9 0.14 0.39 -0.23
N SER A 10 -0.74 1.38 -0.41
CA SER A 10 -1.83 1.33 -1.37
C SER A 10 -1.35 2.03 -2.64
N GLN A 11 -1.11 1.26 -3.69
CA GLN A 11 -0.47 1.74 -4.91
C GLN A 11 -1.37 1.50 -6.11
N PRO A 12 -1.65 2.54 -6.92
CA PRO A 12 -2.38 2.36 -8.18
C PRO A 12 -1.59 1.46 -9.13
N MET A 13 -2.24 0.45 -9.68
CA MET A 13 -1.56 -0.53 -10.55
C MET A 13 -2.15 -0.59 -11.95
N ASN A 14 -3.35 -0.06 -12.15
CA ASN A 14 -4.03 -0.17 -13.42
C ASN A 14 -3.27 0.56 -14.53
N GLY A 15 -3.09 -0.12 -15.66
CA GLY A 15 -2.40 0.47 -16.81
C GLY A 15 -0.88 0.46 -16.72
N LYS A 16 -0.31 -0.22 -15.71
CA LYS A 16 1.13 -0.27 -15.51
C LYS A 16 1.64 -1.69 -15.62
N THR A 17 2.90 -1.82 -16.08
CA THR A 17 3.56 -3.13 -16.11
C THR A 17 4.01 -3.52 -14.71
N ALA A 18 4.28 -4.81 -14.51
CA ALA A 18 4.80 -5.29 -13.23
C ALA A 18 6.11 -4.60 -12.87
N GLU A 19 6.97 -4.36 -13.87
CA GLU A 19 8.24 -3.69 -13.65
C GLU A 19 8.04 -2.25 -13.18
N GLU A 20 7.11 -1.52 -13.82
CA GLU A 20 6.80 -0.16 -13.41
C GLU A 20 6.28 -0.10 -11.98
N ILE A 21 5.39 -1.04 -11.64
CA ILE A 21 4.83 -1.12 -10.30
C ILE A 21 5.92 -1.39 -9.27
N GLU A 22 6.81 -2.36 -9.56
CA GLU A 22 7.91 -2.69 -8.65
C GLU A 22 8.86 -1.51 -8.47
N ASN A 23 9.20 -0.83 -9.56
CA ASN A 23 10.12 0.32 -9.50
C ASN A 23 9.55 1.44 -8.66
N GLU A 24 8.27 1.76 -8.86
CA GLU A 24 7.60 2.79 -8.06
C GLU A 24 7.55 2.41 -6.60
N ARG A 25 7.22 1.14 -6.34
CA ARG A 25 7.14 0.63 -4.98
C ARG A 25 8.49 0.71 -4.27
N ASN A 26 9.56 0.31 -4.95
CA ASN A 26 10.90 0.37 -4.37
C ASN A 26 11.31 1.81 -4.06
N TYR A 27 10.95 2.75 -4.93
CA TYR A 27 11.20 4.16 -4.69
C TYR A 27 10.48 4.64 -3.43
N ILE A 28 9.20 4.30 -3.32
CA ILE A 28 8.38 4.68 -2.15
C ILE A 28 8.95 4.04 -0.88
N ILE A 29 9.33 2.78 -0.93
CA ILE A 29 9.90 2.08 0.23
C ILE A 29 11.18 2.78 0.69
N SER A 30 12.03 3.19 -0.24
CA SER A 30 13.27 3.88 0.13
C SER A 30 12.99 5.22 0.79
N ARG A 31 11.97 5.94 0.33
CA ARG A 31 11.58 7.21 0.93
C ARG A 31 10.98 7.02 2.32
N LEU A 32 10.14 6.02 2.46
CA LEU A 32 9.56 5.71 3.77
C LEU A 32 10.63 5.29 4.77
N ALA A 33 11.64 4.54 4.33
CA ALA A 33 12.74 4.14 5.18
C ALA A 33 13.53 5.36 5.70
N THR A 34 13.65 6.40 4.88
CA THR A 34 14.33 7.63 5.28
C THR A 34 13.53 8.39 6.32
N HIS A 35 12.21 8.48 6.13
CA HIS A 35 11.33 9.21 7.06
C HIS A 35 10.99 8.41 8.31
N PHE A 36 10.93 7.09 8.18
CA PHE A 36 10.51 6.19 9.27
C PHE A 36 11.47 5.00 9.35
N PRO A 37 12.68 5.21 9.91
CA PRO A 37 13.72 4.16 9.88
C PRO A 37 13.32 2.87 10.62
N ARG A 38 12.32 2.95 11.48
CA ARG A 38 11.85 1.78 12.24
C ARG A 38 10.57 1.17 11.70
N ALA A 39 10.16 1.59 10.49
CA ALA A 39 8.95 1.05 9.90
C ALA A 39 9.21 -0.31 9.25
N GLU A 40 8.21 -1.17 9.34
CA GLU A 40 8.19 -2.43 8.61
C GLU A 40 7.17 -2.29 7.50
N ILE A 41 7.60 -2.54 6.27
CA ILE A 41 6.70 -2.47 5.11
C ILE A 41 6.05 -3.83 4.92
N ILE A 42 4.72 -3.84 4.94
CA ILE A 42 3.97 -5.06 4.66
C ILE A 42 4.06 -5.35 3.17
N ASP A 43 4.54 -6.55 2.82
CA ASP A 43 4.67 -6.93 1.41
C ASP A 43 3.28 -7.22 0.84
N SER A 44 2.82 -6.32 -0.01
CA SER A 44 1.51 -6.44 -0.65
C SER A 44 1.60 -6.57 -2.16
N PHE A 45 2.78 -6.86 -2.69
CA PHE A 45 2.95 -7.12 -4.12
C PHE A 45 2.90 -8.62 -4.36
N PHE A 46 1.81 -9.08 -4.96
CA PHE A 46 1.56 -10.51 -5.14
C PHE A 46 2.20 -11.00 -6.42
N LYS A 47 3.20 -11.88 -6.28
CA LYS A 47 3.88 -12.51 -7.43
C LYS A 47 3.31 -13.88 -7.75
N ASP A 48 2.99 -14.64 -6.73
CA ASP A 48 2.44 -16.00 -6.88
C ASP A 48 0.93 -15.94 -6.66
N THR A 49 0.20 -15.78 -7.74
CA THR A 49 -1.26 -15.64 -7.67
C THR A 49 -1.94 -16.79 -8.39
N PRO A 50 -3.21 -17.09 -8.05
CA PRO A 50 -3.97 -18.08 -8.80
C PRO A 50 -4.02 -17.70 -10.28
N HIS A 51 -4.00 -18.73 -11.14
CA HIS A 51 -3.95 -18.55 -12.58
C HIS A 51 -5.06 -17.64 -13.12
N ASP A 52 -6.24 -17.71 -12.53
CA ASP A 52 -7.41 -16.95 -12.95
C ASP A 52 -7.81 -15.87 -11.95
N ALA A 53 -6.85 -15.37 -11.17
CA ALA A 53 -7.14 -14.36 -10.14
C ALA A 53 -7.75 -13.12 -10.76
N LYS A 54 -8.85 -12.66 -10.18
CA LYS A 54 -9.58 -11.48 -10.63
C LYS A 54 -9.25 -10.27 -9.76
N PRO A 55 -9.55 -9.05 -10.23
CA PRO A 55 -9.27 -7.86 -9.43
C PRO A 55 -9.79 -7.92 -8.00
N LEU A 56 -10.98 -8.48 -7.80
CA LEU A 56 -11.55 -8.60 -6.46
C LEU A 56 -10.73 -9.54 -5.57
N TRP A 57 -10.12 -10.57 -6.14
CA TRP A 57 -9.24 -11.46 -5.38
C TRP A 57 -8.05 -10.68 -4.81
N TYR A 58 -7.41 -9.86 -5.66
CA TYR A 58 -6.26 -9.04 -5.21
C TYR A 58 -6.69 -8.06 -4.12
N LEU A 59 -7.85 -7.44 -4.29
CA LEU A 59 -8.36 -6.49 -3.29
C LEU A 59 -8.61 -7.21 -1.98
N GLY A 60 -9.20 -8.40 -2.02
CA GLY A 60 -9.45 -9.19 -0.82
C GLY A 60 -8.17 -9.51 -0.06
N GLU A 61 -7.12 -9.92 -0.78
CA GLU A 61 -5.82 -10.22 -0.16
C GLU A 61 -5.20 -8.95 0.43
N SER A 62 -5.33 -7.82 -0.28
CA SER A 62 -4.82 -6.54 0.22
C SER A 62 -5.51 -6.12 1.51
N ILE A 63 -6.83 -6.27 1.58
CA ILE A 63 -7.58 -5.91 2.78
C ILE A 63 -7.18 -6.78 3.96
N LYS A 64 -6.93 -8.06 3.73
CA LYS A 64 -6.43 -8.94 4.78
C LYS A 64 -5.09 -8.44 5.33
N LEU A 65 -4.19 -8.02 4.45
CA LEU A 65 -2.90 -7.49 4.87
C LEU A 65 -3.05 -6.15 5.58
N MET A 66 -3.98 -5.31 5.11
CA MET A 66 -4.25 -4.03 5.77
C MET A 66 -4.66 -4.20 7.22
N SER A 67 -5.30 -5.32 7.56
CA SER A 67 -5.75 -5.54 8.92
C SER A 67 -4.59 -5.60 9.93
N GLU A 68 -3.36 -5.80 9.44
CA GLU A 68 -2.18 -5.83 10.29
C GLU A 68 -1.44 -4.50 10.32
N ALA A 69 -1.89 -3.52 9.55
CA ALA A 69 -1.18 -2.25 9.40
C ALA A 69 -1.50 -1.28 10.53
N ASP A 70 -0.48 -0.53 10.93
CA ASP A 70 -0.68 0.63 11.80
C ASP A 70 -1.00 1.86 10.98
N VAL A 71 -0.46 1.93 9.76
CA VAL A 71 -0.66 3.05 8.85
C VAL A 71 -0.85 2.51 7.43
N VAL A 72 -1.77 3.11 6.69
CA VAL A 72 -1.92 2.83 5.27
C VAL A 72 -1.40 4.05 4.51
N PHE A 73 -0.42 3.82 3.65
CA PHE A 73 0.21 4.87 2.84
C PHE A 73 -0.36 4.83 1.43
N PHE A 74 -0.89 5.96 0.97
CA PHE A 74 -1.52 6.07 -0.34
C PHE A 74 -0.61 6.78 -1.32
N CYS A 75 -0.23 6.09 -2.40
CA CYS A 75 0.60 6.65 -3.44
C CYS A 75 -0.20 7.62 -4.31
N ASN A 76 0.49 8.55 -4.98
CA ASN A 76 -0.15 9.51 -5.87
C ASN A 76 -1.02 8.78 -6.90
N GLY A 77 -2.19 9.35 -7.17
CA GLY A 77 -3.16 8.76 -8.09
C GLY A 77 -4.17 7.83 -7.42
N TRP A 78 -4.09 7.65 -6.10
CA TRP A 78 -4.98 6.74 -5.40
C TRP A 78 -6.46 7.14 -5.56
N GLN A 79 -6.75 8.45 -5.72
CA GLN A 79 -8.12 8.95 -5.81
C GLN A 79 -8.86 8.46 -7.05
N THR A 80 -8.13 8.05 -8.08
CA THR A 80 -8.73 7.57 -9.33
C THR A 80 -8.57 6.05 -9.50
N ALA A 81 -7.93 5.39 -8.56
CA ALA A 81 -7.74 3.93 -8.60
C ALA A 81 -8.77 3.27 -7.71
N ARG A 82 -9.65 2.46 -8.32
CA ARG A 82 -10.78 1.86 -7.61
C ARG A 82 -10.36 1.07 -6.36
N GLY A 83 -9.34 0.23 -6.48
CA GLY A 83 -8.85 -0.55 -5.34
C GLY A 83 -8.35 0.32 -4.22
N CYS A 84 -7.59 1.37 -4.57
CA CYS A 84 -7.08 2.31 -3.57
C CYS A 84 -8.20 3.08 -2.89
N GLN A 85 -9.24 3.46 -3.64
CA GLN A 85 -10.41 4.14 -3.06
C GLN A 85 -11.09 3.27 -2.02
N ILE A 86 -11.25 1.98 -2.32
CA ILE A 86 -11.89 1.04 -1.39
C ILE A 86 -11.01 0.83 -0.17
N GLU A 87 -9.71 0.70 -0.37
CA GLU A 87 -8.76 0.58 0.74
C GLU A 87 -8.78 1.82 1.62
N HIS A 88 -8.90 2.99 1.01
CA HIS A 88 -9.00 4.25 1.76
C HIS A 88 -10.25 4.28 2.62
N ASP A 89 -11.39 3.91 2.04
CA ASP A 89 -12.64 3.86 2.80
C ASP A 89 -12.52 2.88 3.97
N CYS A 90 -11.91 1.72 3.74
CA CYS A 90 -11.71 0.74 4.79
C CYS A 90 -10.83 1.30 5.92
N ALA A 91 -9.75 1.98 5.56
CA ALA A 91 -8.86 2.55 6.57
C ALA A 91 -9.59 3.56 7.43
N LEU A 92 -10.39 4.44 6.82
CA LEU A 92 -11.14 5.44 7.56
C LEU A 92 -12.21 4.79 8.45
N GLU A 93 -12.95 3.84 7.91
CA GLU A 93 -14.04 3.19 8.64
C GLU A 93 -13.54 2.37 9.83
N TYR A 94 -12.35 1.79 9.71
CA TYR A 94 -11.80 0.94 10.77
C TYR A 94 -10.72 1.62 11.60
N GLY A 95 -10.57 2.94 11.43
CA GLY A 95 -9.71 3.73 12.30
C GLY A 95 -8.22 3.48 12.13
N ILE A 96 -7.78 3.05 10.94
CA ILE A 96 -6.36 2.89 10.64
C ILE A 96 -5.82 4.25 10.17
N ASP A 97 -4.69 4.66 10.72
CA ASP A 97 -4.08 5.93 10.33
C ASP A 97 -3.73 5.93 8.84
N THR A 98 -3.89 7.07 8.20
CA THR A 98 -3.60 7.23 6.77
C THR A 98 -2.46 8.22 6.56
N MET A 99 -1.72 8.00 5.48
CA MET A 99 -0.62 8.85 5.07
C MET A 99 -0.61 8.92 3.55
N TYR A 100 -0.16 10.02 2.99
CA TYR A 100 -0.24 10.25 1.54
C TYR A 100 1.12 10.62 0.99
N GLU A 101 1.42 10.15 -0.23
CA GLU A 101 2.71 10.41 -0.87
C GLU A 101 2.99 11.91 -0.98
N GLU A 102 1.98 12.71 -1.28
CA GLU A 102 2.14 14.15 -1.42
C GLU A 102 2.62 14.81 -0.12
N ASP A 103 2.46 14.14 1.02
CA ASP A 103 2.92 14.66 2.30
C ASP A 103 4.38 14.33 2.57
N LEU A 104 5.00 13.48 1.75
CA LEU A 104 6.42 13.16 1.85
C LEU A 104 7.21 14.24 1.08
N ILE A 105 7.41 15.34 1.70
CA ILE A 105 8.19 16.43 1.10
C ILE A 105 9.67 16.13 1.31
N SER A 106 10.40 16.11 0.21
CA SER A 106 11.83 15.84 0.23
C SER A 106 12.62 17.05 0.75
#